data_b5a5ce529449b3836d8e9792b053dc3a
#
_entry.id   b5a5ce529449b3836d8e9792b053dc3a
#
_cell.length_a   1.000
_cell.length_b   1.000
_cell.length_c   1.000
_cell.angle_alpha   90.00
_cell.angle_beta   90.00
_cell.angle_gamma   90.00
#
_symmetry.space_group_name_H-M   'P 1'
#
loop_
_entity.id
_entity.type
_entity.pdbx_description
1 polymer ?
#
loop_
_entity_poly.entity_id
_entity_poly.type
_entity_poly.pdbx_seq_one_letter_code
_entity_poly.pdbx_strand_id
1 'polypeptide(L)'
;MNGNVVMKAKDTVFAALAECFVTIGTRRYNFMQAINLEAKFEKNKTEVPILGKTGKGNKASGWKGTGSATFHYNTSIFRQMMLQYNETVEDIYFEIQISNEDPTSGAGRQTMILMDCNIDGGVLAKFDADGEYLDEDMDFTFEDFKMPEAFKDLEGFLTN
;
A
#
# COMPACT_ATOMS: atom_id res chain seq x y z
N MET A 1 15.63 -8.96 38.17
CA MET A 1 15.18 -8.52 36.83
C MET A 1 16.35 -8.55 35.87
N ASN A 2 16.19 -9.14 34.77
CA ASN A 2 17.28 -9.44 33.84
C ASN A 2 17.47 -8.36 32.73
N GLY A 3 16.81 -7.26 32.78
CA GLY A 3 16.99 -6.20 31.84
C GLY A 3 16.40 -6.44 30.44
N ASN A 4 15.56 -7.44 30.26
CA ASN A 4 14.87 -7.63 28.99
C ASN A 4 13.94 -6.45 28.71
N VAL A 5 14.06 -5.89 27.53
CA VAL A 5 13.18 -4.83 27.05
C VAL A 5 12.05 -5.47 26.26
N VAL A 6 10.85 -5.18 26.64
CA VAL A 6 9.64 -5.71 26.00
C VAL A 6 8.84 -4.56 25.40
N MET A 7 8.34 -4.77 24.19
CA MET A 7 7.52 -3.77 23.54
C MET A 7 6.25 -3.52 24.35
N LYS A 8 5.87 -2.27 24.48
CA LYS A 8 4.64 -1.88 25.18
C LYS A 8 3.47 -1.87 24.19
N ALA A 9 2.30 -2.27 24.68
CA ALA A 9 1.09 -2.29 23.85
C ALA A 9 0.75 -0.92 23.27
N LYS A 10 1.05 0.15 24.02
CA LYS A 10 0.79 1.53 23.55
C LYS A 10 1.57 1.91 22.30
N ASP A 11 2.68 1.21 22.01
CA ASP A 11 3.53 1.50 20.86
C ASP A 11 3.10 0.77 19.59
N THR A 12 2.04 -0.02 19.65
CA THR A 12 1.40 -0.54 18.44
C THR A 12 0.68 0.59 17.70
N VAL A 13 0.55 0.45 16.39
CA VAL A 13 -0.17 1.43 15.57
C VAL A 13 -1.59 0.95 15.37
N PHE A 14 -2.56 1.77 15.81
CA PHE A 14 -3.97 1.44 15.65
C PHE A 14 -4.35 1.43 14.16
N ALA A 15 -5.01 0.37 13.73
CA ALA A 15 -5.19 0.08 12.31
C ALA A 15 -5.95 1.15 11.51
N ALA A 16 -6.88 1.86 12.15
CA ALA A 16 -7.69 2.88 11.49
C ALA A 16 -7.03 4.26 11.43
N LEU A 17 -5.88 4.45 12.11
CA LEU A 17 -5.20 5.76 12.16
C LEU A 17 -4.27 5.89 10.95
N ALA A 18 -4.87 6.23 9.83
CA ALA A 18 -4.17 6.41 8.56
C ALA A 18 -4.83 7.50 7.72
N GLU A 19 -4.07 8.05 6.81
CA GLU A 19 -4.55 8.95 5.76
C GLU A 19 -4.15 8.39 4.41
N CYS A 20 -5.06 8.53 3.44
CA CYS A 20 -4.83 8.09 2.06
C CYS A 20 -5.16 9.23 1.11
N PHE A 21 -4.17 9.64 0.31
CA PHE A 21 -4.35 10.65 -0.72
C PHE A 21 -4.03 10.03 -2.08
N VAL A 22 -4.83 10.36 -3.07
CA VAL A 22 -4.63 9.91 -4.45
C VAL A 22 -4.47 11.14 -5.33
N THR A 23 -3.37 11.18 -6.09
CA THR A 23 -3.10 12.27 -7.04
C THR A 23 -3.25 11.75 -8.45
N ILE A 24 -4.17 12.36 -9.21
CA ILE A 24 -4.44 12.04 -10.61
C ILE A 24 -4.21 13.30 -11.43
N GLY A 25 -3.16 13.30 -12.23
CA GLY A 25 -2.76 14.51 -12.97
C GLY A 25 -2.39 15.62 -11.98
N THR A 26 -3.13 16.72 -12.01
CA THR A 26 -2.92 17.87 -11.13
C THR A 26 -3.86 17.89 -9.93
N ARG A 27 -4.76 16.92 -9.80
CA ARG A 27 -5.76 16.87 -8.74
C ARG A 27 -5.35 15.89 -7.65
N ARG A 28 -5.44 16.35 -6.42
CA ARG A 28 -5.19 15.54 -5.22
C ARG A 28 -6.50 15.31 -4.48
N TYR A 29 -6.81 14.05 -4.24
CA TYR A 29 -8.03 13.64 -3.55
C TYR A 29 -7.68 13.09 -2.18
N ASN A 30 -8.42 13.52 -1.16
CA ASN A 30 -8.38 12.88 0.15
C ASN A 30 -9.33 11.67 0.10
N PHE A 31 -8.77 10.48 0.06
CA PHE A 31 -9.55 9.25 -0.07
C PHE A 31 -10.08 8.78 1.28
N MET A 32 -10.98 9.59 1.84
CA MET A 32 -11.71 9.25 3.06
C MET A 32 -12.61 8.03 2.91
N GLN A 33 -12.86 7.58 1.67
CA GLN A 33 -13.63 6.39 1.36
C GLN A 33 -12.84 5.10 1.56
N ALA A 34 -11.55 5.17 1.77
CA ALA A 34 -10.72 3.98 1.92
C ALA A 34 -11.04 3.24 3.22
N ILE A 35 -11.25 1.94 3.11
CA ILE A 35 -11.48 1.05 4.25
C ILE A 35 -10.18 0.34 4.62
N ASN A 36 -9.48 -0.20 3.62
CA ASN A 36 -8.17 -0.81 3.80
C ASN A 36 -7.35 -0.68 2.53
N LEU A 37 -6.05 -0.79 2.68
CA LEU A 37 -5.11 -0.81 1.57
C LEU A 37 -3.86 -1.55 2.02
N GLU A 38 -3.35 -2.42 1.15
CA GLU A 38 -2.09 -3.10 1.36
C GLU A 38 -1.30 -3.09 0.06
N ALA A 39 -0.07 -2.58 0.12
CA ALA A 39 0.84 -2.58 -1.02
C ALA A 39 2.04 -3.45 -0.70
N LYS A 40 2.47 -4.25 -1.66
CA LYS A 40 3.54 -5.24 -1.48
C LYS A 40 4.64 -5.05 -2.51
N PHE A 41 5.86 -5.24 -2.04
CA PHE A 41 7.06 -5.29 -2.84
C PHE A 41 7.53 -6.74 -2.91
N GLU A 42 7.71 -7.27 -4.10
CA GLU A 42 8.15 -8.66 -4.28
C GLU A 42 9.35 -8.71 -5.21
N LYS A 43 10.48 -9.22 -4.70
CA LYS A 43 11.66 -9.44 -5.51
C LYS A 43 11.51 -10.69 -6.36
N ASN A 44 11.95 -10.59 -7.61
CA ASN A 44 12.17 -11.75 -8.45
C ASN A 44 13.57 -12.27 -8.17
N LYS A 45 13.70 -13.55 -7.85
CA LYS A 45 14.99 -14.15 -7.52
C LYS A 45 15.36 -15.24 -8.53
N THR A 46 16.63 -15.25 -8.88
CA THR A 46 17.21 -16.28 -9.74
C THR A 46 18.17 -17.12 -8.92
N GLU A 47 18.08 -18.44 -9.03
CA GLU A 47 19.04 -19.34 -8.40
C GLU A 47 20.40 -19.26 -9.11
N VAL A 48 21.46 -19.20 -8.32
CA VAL A 48 22.83 -19.08 -8.81
C VAL A 48 23.66 -20.25 -8.26
N PRO A 49 24.21 -21.11 -9.12
CA PRO A 49 25.12 -22.17 -8.67
C PRO A 49 26.44 -21.53 -8.23
N ILE A 50 26.98 -22.03 -7.12
CA ILE A 50 28.24 -21.54 -6.55
C ILE A 50 29.23 -22.70 -6.52
N LEU A 51 30.41 -22.51 -7.10
CA LEU A 51 31.48 -23.50 -7.12
C LEU A 51 31.93 -23.82 -5.71
N GLY A 52 32.04 -25.11 -5.38
CA GLY A 52 32.48 -25.55 -4.07
C GLY A 52 31.39 -25.57 -3.00
N LYS A 53 30.16 -25.27 -3.38
CA LYS A 53 29.02 -25.24 -2.48
C LYS A 53 27.92 -26.17 -2.99
N THR A 54 27.34 -26.98 -2.09
CA THR A 54 26.29 -27.93 -2.47
C THR A 54 24.93 -27.27 -2.66
N GLY A 55 24.65 -26.19 -1.92
CA GLY A 55 23.44 -25.40 -2.10
C GLY A 55 23.62 -24.31 -3.16
N LYS A 56 22.52 -23.81 -3.68
CA LYS A 56 22.53 -22.69 -4.62
C LYS A 56 22.26 -21.38 -3.88
N GLY A 57 22.88 -20.29 -4.36
CA GLY A 57 22.55 -18.95 -3.93
C GLY A 57 21.35 -18.41 -4.68
N ASN A 58 20.81 -17.32 -4.21
CA ASN A 58 19.70 -16.61 -4.86
C ASN A 58 20.10 -15.15 -5.07
N LYS A 59 19.86 -14.64 -6.26
CA LYS A 59 20.15 -13.25 -6.61
C LYS A 59 18.89 -12.56 -7.11
N ALA A 60 18.64 -11.36 -6.63
CA ALA A 60 17.51 -10.58 -7.12
C ALA A 60 17.71 -10.18 -8.57
N SER A 61 16.70 -10.38 -9.41
CA SER A 61 16.69 -10.04 -10.84
C SER A 61 15.66 -8.98 -11.17
N GLY A 62 15.17 -8.26 -10.19
CA GLY A 62 14.16 -7.23 -10.32
C GLY A 62 13.10 -7.36 -9.25
N TRP A 63 12.06 -6.55 -9.35
CA TRP A 63 10.95 -6.57 -8.42
C TRP A 63 9.66 -6.14 -9.10
N LYS A 64 8.55 -6.42 -8.47
CA LYS A 64 7.24 -5.92 -8.87
C LYS A 64 6.50 -5.38 -7.67
N GLY A 65 5.69 -4.35 -7.89
CA GLY A 65 4.83 -3.77 -6.88
C GLY A 65 3.38 -4.08 -7.18
N THR A 66 2.69 -4.63 -6.20
CA THR A 66 1.26 -4.92 -6.29
C THR A 66 0.55 -4.42 -5.05
N GLY A 67 -0.73 -4.12 -5.18
CA GLY A 67 -1.52 -3.68 -4.06
C GLY A 67 -2.99 -4.06 -4.23
N SER A 68 -3.67 -4.09 -3.11
CA SER A 68 -5.11 -4.28 -3.06
C SER A 68 -5.72 -3.32 -2.06
N ALA A 69 -6.93 -2.89 -2.33
CA ALA A 69 -7.63 -1.95 -1.47
C ALA A 69 -9.13 -2.19 -1.53
N THR A 70 -9.80 -1.81 -0.47
CA THR A 70 -11.26 -1.80 -0.41
C THR A 70 -11.72 -0.39 -0.10
N PHE A 71 -12.66 0.11 -0.88
CA PHE A 71 -13.22 1.45 -0.74
C PHE A 71 -14.72 1.38 -0.56
N HIS A 72 -15.29 2.37 0.11
CA HIS A 72 -16.73 2.56 0.07
C HIS A 72 -17.16 2.89 -1.38
N TYR A 73 -18.29 2.31 -1.79
CA TYR A 73 -18.83 2.49 -3.14
C TYR A 73 -19.62 3.79 -3.23
N ASN A 74 -18.89 4.91 -3.18
CA ASN A 74 -19.49 6.25 -3.21
C ASN A 74 -18.68 7.27 -4.00
N THR A 75 -17.78 6.78 -4.87
CA THR A 75 -17.06 7.62 -5.84
C THR A 75 -17.04 6.90 -7.18
N SER A 76 -17.10 7.68 -8.25
CA SER A 76 -17.07 7.15 -9.63
C SER A 76 -15.68 7.23 -10.27
N ILE A 77 -14.67 7.61 -9.50
CA ILE A 77 -13.35 7.91 -10.06
C ILE A 77 -12.71 6.71 -10.77
N PHE A 78 -12.87 5.51 -10.21
CA PHE A 78 -12.31 4.29 -10.82
C PHE A 78 -13.11 3.87 -12.05
N ARG A 79 -14.42 4.05 -12.03
CA ARG A 79 -15.29 3.78 -13.20
C ARG A 79 -15.01 4.74 -14.34
N GLN A 80 -14.70 6.00 -14.02
CA GLN A 80 -14.29 6.99 -15.02
C GLN A 80 -12.96 6.61 -15.67
N MET A 81 -12.01 6.08 -14.92
CA MET A 81 -10.73 5.57 -15.45
C MET A 81 -10.96 4.40 -16.42
N MET A 82 -11.81 3.45 -16.03
CA MET A 82 -12.13 2.29 -16.86
C MET A 82 -12.88 2.70 -18.13
N LEU A 83 -13.79 3.66 -18.02
CA LEU A 83 -14.54 4.20 -19.15
C LEU A 83 -13.61 4.89 -20.15
N GLN A 84 -12.69 5.71 -19.66
CA GLN A 84 -11.71 6.39 -20.52
C GLN A 84 -10.84 5.39 -21.28
N TYR A 85 -10.35 4.37 -20.60
CA TYR A 85 -9.58 3.30 -21.25
C TYR A 85 -10.41 2.61 -22.34
N ASN A 86 -11.66 2.28 -22.05
CA ASN A 86 -12.54 1.62 -23.01
C ASN A 86 -12.82 2.48 -24.25
N GLU A 87 -12.97 3.79 -24.08
CA GLU A 87 -13.30 4.70 -25.18
C GLU A 87 -12.09 5.14 -26.00
N THR A 88 -10.94 5.36 -25.35
CA THR A 88 -9.78 6.00 -26.00
C THR A 88 -8.53 5.11 -26.00
N VAL A 89 -8.54 3.98 -25.28
CA VAL A 89 -7.36 3.11 -25.03
C VAL A 89 -6.26 3.88 -24.28
N GLU A 90 -6.56 5.07 -23.78
CA GLU A 90 -5.64 5.86 -22.98
C GLU A 90 -5.78 5.47 -21.52
N ASP A 91 -4.70 4.97 -20.92
CA ASP A 91 -4.68 4.51 -19.54
C ASP A 91 -4.22 5.65 -18.61
N ILE A 92 -4.68 5.61 -17.36
CA ILE A 92 -4.37 6.62 -16.37
C ILE A 92 -3.48 6.01 -15.30
N TYR A 93 -2.31 6.61 -15.10
CA TYR A 93 -1.41 6.32 -14.00
C TYR A 93 -1.57 7.40 -12.92
N PHE A 94 -1.48 6.99 -11.67
CA PHE A 94 -1.72 7.89 -10.54
C PHE A 94 -0.78 7.61 -9.39
N GLU A 95 -0.79 8.47 -8.40
CA GLU A 95 0.00 8.35 -7.17
C GLU A 95 -0.90 8.08 -5.97
N ILE A 96 -0.45 7.23 -5.05
CA ILE A 96 -1.13 6.99 -3.78
C ILE A 96 -0.15 7.34 -2.66
N GLN A 97 -0.56 8.22 -1.75
CA GLN A 97 0.20 8.53 -0.54
C GLN A 97 -0.54 8.00 0.67
N ILE A 98 0.15 7.17 1.46
CA ILE A 98 -0.40 6.57 2.67
C ILE A 98 0.45 7.00 3.85
N SER A 99 -0.19 7.56 4.88
CA SER A 99 0.47 7.90 6.14
C SER A 99 -0.19 7.17 7.29
N ASN A 100 0.64 6.61 8.16
CA ASN A 100 0.20 5.95 9.38
C ASN A 100 0.81 6.69 10.56
N GLU A 101 -0.03 7.09 11.50
CA GLU A 101 0.44 7.73 12.73
C GLU A 101 -0.53 7.46 13.86
N ASP A 102 -0.02 6.89 14.95
CA ASP A 102 -0.75 6.75 16.19
C ASP A 102 -0.09 7.65 17.23
N PRO A 103 -0.77 8.72 17.71
CA PRO A 103 -0.17 9.64 18.66
C PRO A 103 0.25 9.00 19.99
N THR A 104 -0.32 7.85 20.33
CA THR A 104 0.02 7.11 21.55
C THR A 104 1.29 6.31 21.38
N SER A 105 1.62 5.92 20.14
CA SER A 105 2.81 5.14 19.84
C SER A 105 4.05 6.02 19.78
N GLY A 106 5.15 5.53 20.33
CA GLY A 106 6.47 6.15 20.18
C GLY A 106 7.06 6.00 18.78
N ALA A 107 6.42 5.22 17.89
CA ALA A 107 6.92 4.99 16.54
C ALA A 107 6.81 6.23 15.64
N GLY A 108 5.90 7.16 15.94
CA GLY A 108 5.70 8.35 15.14
C GLY A 108 4.95 8.09 13.86
N ARG A 109 5.34 8.73 12.78
CA ARG A 109 4.62 8.72 11.50
C ARG A 109 5.47 8.07 10.42
N GLN A 110 4.84 7.23 9.59
CA GLN A 110 5.42 6.71 8.37
C GLN A 110 4.56 7.14 7.18
N THR A 111 5.21 7.65 6.14
CA THR A 111 4.55 8.02 4.89
C THR A 111 5.20 7.28 3.73
N MET A 112 4.36 6.61 2.95
CA MET A 112 4.76 5.93 1.72
C MET A 112 4.06 6.59 0.54
N ILE A 113 4.80 6.83 -0.53
CA ILE A 113 4.24 7.32 -1.78
C ILE A 113 4.46 6.24 -2.83
N LEU A 114 3.36 5.71 -3.37
CA LEU A 114 3.38 4.73 -4.46
C LEU A 114 3.22 5.48 -5.77
N MET A 115 4.13 5.26 -6.71
CA MET A 115 4.19 6.02 -7.96
C MET A 115 3.84 5.12 -9.14
N ASP A 116 3.28 5.74 -10.17
CA ASP A 116 2.86 5.07 -11.39
C ASP A 116 1.93 3.89 -11.08
N CYS A 117 0.95 4.16 -10.24
CA CYS A 117 -0.09 3.18 -9.92
C CYS A 117 -1.06 3.05 -11.08
N ASN A 118 -1.49 1.83 -11.35
CA ASN A 118 -2.46 1.53 -12.37
C ASN A 118 -3.43 0.47 -11.87
N ILE A 119 -4.72 0.67 -12.06
CA ILE A 119 -5.73 -0.30 -11.65
C ILE A 119 -5.76 -1.48 -12.62
N ASP A 120 -5.90 -2.68 -12.07
CA ASP A 120 -6.04 -3.90 -12.89
C ASP A 120 -7.45 -4.03 -13.45
N GLY A 121 -8.41 -3.44 -12.78
CA GLY A 121 -9.82 -3.47 -13.11
C GLY A 121 -10.64 -3.07 -11.89
N GLY A 122 -11.94 -3.26 -11.94
CA GLY A 122 -12.78 -2.92 -10.81
C GLY A 122 -14.25 -3.22 -11.06
N VAL A 123 -15.08 -2.77 -10.15
CA VAL A 123 -16.52 -2.94 -10.20
C VAL A 123 -17.13 -1.86 -11.10
N LEU A 124 -17.89 -2.26 -12.11
CA LEU A 124 -18.58 -1.30 -12.98
C LEU A 124 -19.93 -0.87 -12.41
N ALA A 125 -20.67 -1.82 -11.85
CA ALA A 125 -21.97 -1.55 -11.24
C ALA A 125 -22.25 -2.59 -10.17
N LYS A 126 -22.90 -2.18 -9.11
CA LYS A 126 -23.16 -3.05 -7.99
C LYS A 126 -24.41 -2.58 -7.24
N PHE A 127 -25.26 -3.53 -6.85
CA PHE A 127 -26.28 -3.29 -5.86
C PHE A 127 -26.52 -4.57 -5.07
N ASP A 128 -26.99 -4.45 -3.84
CA ASP A 128 -27.31 -5.57 -2.98
C ASP A 128 -28.43 -5.13 -2.04
N ALA A 129 -29.67 -5.59 -2.33
CA ALA A 129 -30.84 -5.17 -1.56
C ALA A 129 -30.84 -5.70 -0.11
N ASP A 130 -30.10 -6.79 0.13
CA ASP A 130 -29.99 -7.39 1.47
C ASP A 130 -28.75 -6.93 2.23
N GLY A 131 -27.86 -6.16 1.58
CA GLY A 131 -26.66 -5.63 2.19
C GLY A 131 -26.91 -4.41 3.05
N GLU A 132 -25.96 -4.09 3.92
CA GLU A 132 -26.04 -2.91 4.78
C GLU A 132 -25.48 -1.66 4.07
N TYR A 133 -24.33 -1.79 3.42
CA TYR A 133 -23.72 -0.74 2.62
C TYR A 133 -22.92 -1.37 1.49
N LEU A 134 -22.54 -0.56 0.50
CA LEU A 134 -21.77 -1.04 -0.63
C LEU A 134 -20.30 -0.68 -0.46
N ASP A 135 -19.42 -1.61 -0.80
CA ASP A 135 -18.00 -1.39 -0.94
C ASP A 135 -17.50 -1.95 -2.27
N GLU A 136 -16.25 -1.69 -2.61
CA GLU A 136 -15.62 -2.21 -3.81
C GLU A 136 -14.16 -2.55 -3.54
N ASP A 137 -13.74 -3.69 -4.07
CA ASP A 137 -12.34 -4.10 -4.02
C ASP A 137 -11.63 -3.69 -5.31
N MET A 138 -10.36 -3.35 -5.17
CA MET A 138 -9.54 -2.95 -6.29
C MET A 138 -8.13 -3.50 -6.13
N ASP A 139 -7.63 -4.13 -7.18
CA ASP A 139 -6.24 -4.51 -7.28
C ASP A 139 -5.52 -3.53 -8.20
N PHE A 140 -4.28 -3.25 -7.89
CA PHE A 140 -3.47 -2.32 -8.67
C PHE A 140 -2.00 -2.73 -8.67
N THR A 141 -1.25 -2.17 -9.60
CA THR A 141 0.20 -2.29 -9.64
C THR A 141 0.81 -0.91 -9.43
N PHE A 142 2.07 -0.88 -8.99
CA PHE A 142 2.85 0.35 -8.93
C PHE A 142 4.26 0.07 -9.41
N GLU A 143 4.93 1.08 -9.94
CA GLU A 143 6.24 0.90 -10.58
C GLU A 143 7.39 1.46 -9.75
N ASP A 144 7.10 2.38 -8.82
CA ASP A 144 8.11 2.98 -7.95
C ASP A 144 7.48 3.42 -6.64
N PHE A 145 8.30 3.73 -5.66
CA PHE A 145 7.82 4.20 -4.37
C PHE A 145 8.87 5.05 -3.67
N LYS A 146 8.41 5.87 -2.74
CA LYS A 146 9.25 6.70 -1.88
C LYS A 146 8.77 6.61 -0.44
N MET A 147 9.68 6.78 0.50
CA MET A 147 9.37 6.83 1.92
C MET A 147 9.91 8.14 2.49
N PRO A 148 9.18 9.27 2.35
CA PRO A 148 9.64 10.56 2.86
C PRO A 148 9.72 10.64 4.38
N GLU A 149 8.91 9.84 5.08
CA GLU A 149 8.94 9.74 6.54
C GLU A 149 8.95 8.27 6.94
N ALA A 150 9.77 7.92 7.92
CA ALA A 150 9.86 6.57 8.45
C ALA A 150 9.49 6.55 9.93
N PHE A 151 8.98 5.42 10.40
CA PHE A 151 8.79 5.22 11.83
C PHE A 151 10.12 5.37 12.57
N LYS A 152 10.05 5.90 13.77
CA LYS A 152 11.21 5.98 14.67
C LYS A 152 11.43 4.64 15.34
N ASP A 153 12.68 4.36 15.68
CA ASP A 153 12.98 3.20 16.50
C ASP A 153 12.36 3.35 17.88
N LEU A 154 11.68 2.33 18.33
CA LEU A 154 11.14 2.28 19.69
C LEU A 154 12.27 2.19 20.70
N GLU A 155 12.01 2.68 21.91
CA GLU A 155 12.98 2.59 23.02
C GLU A 155 13.36 1.13 23.26
N GLY A 156 14.65 0.86 23.27
CA GLY A 156 15.20 -0.48 23.47
C GLY A 156 15.23 -1.37 22.23
N PHE A 157 14.72 -0.88 21.08
CA PHE A 157 14.77 -1.63 19.84
C PHE A 157 16.20 -1.74 19.29
N LEU A 158 16.92 -0.63 19.29
CA LEU A 158 18.33 -0.63 18.90
C LEU A 158 19.20 -0.99 20.11
N THR A 159 20.02 -2.01 19.98
CA THR A 159 21.00 -2.42 21.01
C THR A 159 22.39 -2.31 20.41
N ASN A 160 23.28 -1.69 21.13
CA ASN A 160 24.67 -1.51 20.65
C ASN A 160 25.60 -2.63 21.09
#